data_c3d659c275d5c16ccc7a2bacabdf466f
#
_entry.id   c3d659c275d5c16ccc7a2bacabdf466f
#
_cell.length_a   1.000
_cell.length_b   1.000
_cell.length_c   1.000
_cell.angle_alpha   90.00
_cell.angle_beta   90.00
_cell.angle_gamma   90.00
#
_symmetry.space_group_name_H-M   'P 1'
#
loop_
_entity.id
_entity.type
_entity.pdbx_description
1 polymer ?
#
loop_
_entity_poly.entity_id
_entity_poly.type
_entity_poly.pdbx_seq_one_letter_code
_entity_poly.pdbx_strand_id
1 'polypeptide(L)'
;MKVMRTTVATVVAATLSMSAFSVFAEASLTGAGATFPTPVYAKWADTYQKETGNKVNYQGIGSSGGVKQIIANTVDFGASDAPLSDEKLAQEGLFQFPTVIGGVVLAVNIPGLKSGELVLDGKTLGDIYLGKIKKWDDEAIAKLNPGLKLPSQNIAVVRRADGSGTSFVFTSYLAKVNEEWKNNVGTGSTVKWPIGLGGKGNDGIAAFVQRLPGAIGYVEYAYAKQNNLAYTKLISADGKPVSPTEENFANAAKGADWSKTFAQDLTNQKGEDAWPITSTTFILIHKDQKKPEQGTEVLKFFDWAYKTGAKQANDLDYASLPDSVVEQVRAAWKTNIKDSSGKPLY
;
A
#
# COMPACT_ATOMS: atom_id res chain seq x y z
N MET A 1 -57.99 -17.83 78.67
CA MET A 1 -58.13 -17.90 77.22
C MET A 1 -57.05 -16.94 76.59
N LYS A 2 -55.93 -17.52 76.08
CA LYS A 2 -54.88 -16.83 75.38
C LYS A 2 -54.99 -17.17 73.88
N VAL A 3 -55.24 -16.23 73.02
CA VAL A 3 -55.31 -16.41 71.57
C VAL A 3 -53.90 -16.21 71.04
N MET A 4 -53.34 -17.24 70.44
CA MET A 4 -52.06 -17.24 69.72
C MET A 4 -52.31 -16.74 68.30
N ARG A 5 -51.68 -15.63 67.95
CA ARG A 5 -51.64 -15.09 66.55
C ARG A 5 -50.41 -15.67 65.85
N THR A 6 -50.64 -16.48 64.87
CA THR A 6 -49.59 -17.03 63.95
C THR A 6 -49.33 -16.03 62.84
N THR A 7 -48.14 -15.47 62.76
CA THR A 7 -47.73 -14.59 61.68
C THR A 7 -47.04 -15.47 60.60
N VAL A 8 -47.63 -15.50 59.41
CA VAL A 8 -47.06 -16.13 58.22
C VAL A 8 -46.14 -15.12 57.54
N ALA A 9 -44.86 -15.36 57.54
CA ALA A 9 -43.88 -14.59 56.81
C ALA A 9 -43.74 -15.12 55.38
N THR A 10 -44.20 -14.37 54.38
CA THR A 10 -44.03 -14.67 52.95
C THR A 10 -42.64 -14.17 52.53
N VAL A 11 -41.72 -15.10 52.27
CA VAL A 11 -40.42 -14.81 51.68
C VAL A 11 -40.60 -14.69 50.15
N VAL A 12 -40.53 -13.51 49.63
CA VAL A 12 -40.43 -13.25 48.20
C VAL A 12 -38.96 -13.36 47.78
N ALA A 13 -38.59 -14.49 47.15
CA ALA A 13 -37.28 -14.65 46.52
C ALA A 13 -37.26 -13.86 45.20
N ALA A 14 -36.66 -12.70 45.21
CA ALA A 14 -36.34 -11.96 43.97
C ALA A 14 -35.12 -12.56 43.29
N THR A 15 -35.35 -13.38 42.27
CA THR A 15 -34.29 -13.84 41.34
C THR A 15 -33.82 -12.70 40.49
N LEU A 16 -32.71 -12.04 40.86
CA LEU A 16 -31.97 -11.16 39.99
C LEU A 16 -31.33 -11.98 38.87
N SER A 17 -31.95 -11.96 37.68
CA SER A 17 -31.29 -12.39 36.45
C SER A 17 -30.18 -11.42 36.11
N MET A 18 -28.94 -11.68 36.54
CA MET A 18 -27.77 -11.03 36.03
C MET A 18 -27.57 -11.48 34.58
N SER A 19 -28.09 -10.67 33.65
CA SER A 19 -27.66 -10.74 32.26
C SER A 19 -26.15 -10.38 32.22
N ALA A 20 -25.30 -11.38 32.12
CA ALA A 20 -23.90 -11.20 31.86
C ALA A 20 -23.78 -10.58 30.46
N PHE A 21 -23.71 -9.26 30.38
CA PHE A 21 -23.16 -8.60 29.21
C PHE A 21 -21.70 -9.02 29.14
N SER A 22 -21.40 -9.94 28.24
CA SER A 22 -20.03 -10.20 27.84
C SER A 22 -19.51 -8.90 27.23
N VAL A 23 -18.81 -8.10 28.01
CA VAL A 23 -17.98 -7.02 27.50
C VAL A 23 -16.88 -7.72 26.75
N PHE A 24 -17.06 -7.87 25.43
CA PHE A 24 -15.96 -8.25 24.58
C PHE A 24 -14.89 -7.18 24.76
N ALA A 25 -13.73 -7.57 25.26
CA ALA A 25 -12.59 -6.67 25.32
C ALA A 25 -12.32 -6.17 23.90
N GLU A 26 -12.34 -4.84 23.73
CA GLU A 26 -12.07 -4.19 22.47
C GLU A 26 -10.66 -4.56 22.01
N ALA A 27 -10.53 -5.24 20.88
CA ALA A 27 -9.23 -5.65 20.37
C ALA A 27 -8.49 -4.43 19.81
N SER A 28 -7.20 -4.32 20.13
CA SER A 28 -6.32 -3.29 19.57
C SER A 28 -5.22 -3.96 18.78
N LEU A 29 -5.25 -3.81 17.47
CA LEU A 29 -4.24 -4.31 16.54
C LEU A 29 -3.20 -3.25 16.24
N THR A 30 -1.95 -3.67 16.07
CA THR A 30 -0.84 -2.83 15.66
C THR A 30 -0.26 -3.31 14.34
N GLY A 31 -0.11 -2.40 13.39
CA GLY A 31 0.54 -2.67 12.12
C GLY A 31 1.52 -1.58 11.77
N ALA A 32 2.55 -1.91 11.01
CA ALA A 32 3.51 -0.92 10.54
C ALA A 32 4.12 -1.32 9.20
N GLY A 33 4.55 -0.33 8.42
CA GLY A 33 5.28 -0.59 7.20
C GLY A 33 5.08 0.44 6.10
N ALA A 34 4.79 -0.04 4.90
CA ALA A 34 4.68 0.77 3.69
C ALA A 34 3.81 2.02 3.89
N THR A 35 4.28 3.16 3.37
CA THR A 35 3.45 4.38 3.32
C THR A 35 2.50 4.38 2.13
N PHE A 36 2.75 3.54 1.13
CA PHE A 36 1.91 3.37 -0.05
C PHE A 36 0.42 3.15 0.31
N PRO A 37 0.02 2.19 1.18
CA PRO A 37 -1.37 1.95 1.51
C PRO A 37 -1.88 2.80 2.70
N THR A 38 -1.08 3.68 3.29
CA THR A 38 -1.50 4.41 4.51
C THR A 38 -2.84 5.14 4.36
N PRO A 39 -3.15 5.83 3.23
CA PRO A 39 -4.45 6.48 3.07
C PRO A 39 -5.63 5.51 3.18
N VAL A 40 -5.56 4.37 2.51
CA VAL A 40 -6.64 3.38 2.53
C VAL A 40 -6.68 2.62 3.86
N TYR A 41 -5.53 2.28 4.45
CA TYR A 41 -5.51 1.59 5.74
C TYR A 41 -6.03 2.47 6.88
N ALA A 42 -5.74 3.77 6.86
CA ALA A 42 -6.32 4.71 7.82
C ALA A 42 -7.86 4.80 7.67
N LYS A 43 -8.36 4.82 6.44
CA LYS A 43 -9.79 4.83 6.17
C LYS A 43 -10.47 3.54 6.63
N TRP A 44 -9.86 2.39 6.33
CA TRP A 44 -10.36 1.09 6.78
C TRP A 44 -10.35 0.97 8.31
N ALA A 45 -9.28 1.38 8.96
CA ALA A 45 -9.16 1.34 10.42
C ALA A 45 -10.26 2.17 11.12
N ASP A 46 -10.50 3.39 10.64
CA ASP A 46 -11.55 4.28 11.16
C ASP A 46 -12.95 3.66 11.00
N THR A 47 -13.25 3.12 9.81
CA THR A 47 -14.57 2.52 9.56
C THR A 47 -14.75 1.20 10.31
N TYR A 48 -13.71 0.36 10.32
CA TYR A 48 -13.74 -0.92 11.06
C TYR A 48 -13.97 -0.71 12.55
N GLN A 49 -13.32 0.29 13.15
CA GLN A 49 -13.54 0.64 14.55
C GLN A 49 -14.97 1.11 14.82
N LYS A 50 -15.56 1.91 13.93
CA LYS A 50 -16.95 2.37 14.06
C LYS A 50 -17.97 1.23 13.97
N GLU A 51 -17.68 0.22 13.12
CA GLU A 51 -18.59 -0.91 12.90
C GLU A 51 -18.44 -2.02 13.94
N THR A 52 -17.22 -2.27 14.43
CA THR A 52 -16.91 -3.45 15.24
C THR A 52 -16.47 -3.13 16.68
N GLY A 53 -16.08 -1.88 16.96
CA GLY A 53 -15.43 -1.49 18.20
C GLY A 53 -13.90 -1.77 18.20
N ASN A 54 -13.39 -2.66 17.34
CA ASN A 54 -12.00 -3.06 17.32
C ASN A 54 -11.11 -1.97 16.68
N LYS A 55 -10.01 -1.65 17.36
CA LYS A 55 -9.10 -0.60 16.93
C LYS A 55 -7.93 -1.17 16.14
N VAL A 56 -7.59 -0.52 15.04
CA VAL A 56 -6.39 -0.83 14.24
C VAL A 56 -5.49 0.40 14.18
N ASN A 57 -4.26 0.27 14.70
CA ASN A 57 -3.25 1.32 14.68
C ASN A 57 -2.20 0.95 13.62
N TYR A 58 -2.21 1.65 12.49
CA TYR A 58 -1.23 1.46 11.43
C TYR A 58 -0.25 2.63 11.36
N GLN A 59 1.05 2.34 11.28
CA GLN A 59 2.10 3.34 11.17
C GLN A 59 2.85 3.19 9.84
N GLY A 60 2.74 4.20 8.98
CA GLY A 60 3.51 4.30 7.74
C GLY A 60 4.96 4.71 8.03
N ILE A 61 5.86 3.75 8.12
CA ILE A 61 7.28 3.95 8.45
C ILE A 61 8.23 3.51 7.33
N GLY A 62 7.68 3.08 6.20
CA GLY A 62 8.38 2.49 5.05
C GLY A 62 8.43 0.96 5.12
N SER A 63 8.42 0.32 3.95
CA SER A 63 8.34 -1.14 3.81
C SER A 63 9.43 -1.88 4.58
N SER A 64 10.68 -1.43 4.49
CA SER A 64 11.77 -2.06 5.25
C SER A 64 11.61 -1.94 6.77
N GLY A 65 10.98 -0.85 7.24
CA GLY A 65 10.62 -0.68 8.66
C GLY A 65 9.57 -1.70 9.09
N GLY A 66 8.52 -1.88 8.28
CA GLY A 66 7.47 -2.88 8.53
C GLY A 66 8.01 -4.31 8.58
N VAL A 67 8.84 -4.68 7.61
CA VAL A 67 9.51 -6.00 7.60
C VAL A 67 10.33 -6.22 8.87
N LYS A 68 11.12 -5.24 9.30
CA LYS A 68 11.91 -5.33 10.54
C LYS A 68 11.04 -5.50 11.77
N GLN A 69 9.93 -4.76 11.85
CA GLN A 69 9.04 -4.82 13.02
C GLN A 69 8.28 -6.15 13.13
N ILE A 70 7.80 -6.68 12.01
CA ILE A 70 7.12 -7.99 12.04
C ILE A 70 8.10 -9.12 12.38
N ILE A 71 9.31 -9.12 11.83
CA ILE A 71 10.36 -10.08 12.20
C ILE A 71 10.70 -9.99 13.69
N ALA A 72 10.77 -8.78 14.24
CA ALA A 72 11.04 -8.54 15.65
C ALA A 72 9.82 -8.81 16.58
N ASN A 73 8.66 -9.20 16.04
CA ASN A 73 7.40 -9.40 16.78
C ASN A 73 6.94 -8.17 17.59
N THR A 74 7.20 -6.96 17.09
CA THR A 74 6.78 -5.70 17.74
C THR A 74 5.45 -5.17 17.24
N VAL A 75 4.91 -5.78 16.17
CA VAL A 75 3.59 -5.49 15.59
C VAL A 75 2.86 -6.79 15.26
N ASP A 76 1.54 -6.74 15.14
CA ASP A 76 0.70 -7.89 14.81
C ASP A 76 0.75 -8.19 13.30
N PHE A 77 0.99 -7.17 12.46
CA PHE A 77 1.22 -7.34 11.02
C PHE A 77 2.20 -6.29 10.50
N GLY A 78 2.97 -6.67 9.50
CA GLY A 78 3.82 -5.77 8.71
C GLY A 78 3.18 -5.46 7.36
N ALA A 79 3.59 -4.37 6.70
CA ALA A 79 3.19 -4.08 5.33
C ALA A 79 4.38 -3.68 4.47
N SER A 80 4.40 -4.18 3.22
CA SER A 80 5.47 -3.91 2.26
C SER A 80 4.95 -3.93 0.83
N ASP A 81 5.39 -2.97 0.00
CA ASP A 81 5.13 -3.01 -1.45
C ASP A 81 6.24 -3.74 -2.21
N ALA A 82 7.34 -4.06 -1.51
CA ALA A 82 8.36 -4.96 -2.00
C ALA A 82 8.11 -6.35 -1.40
N PRO A 83 7.63 -7.34 -2.18
CA PRO A 83 7.38 -8.67 -1.66
C PRO A 83 8.69 -9.32 -1.21
N LEU A 84 8.62 -10.09 -0.12
CA LEU A 84 9.74 -10.93 0.31
C LEU A 84 9.84 -12.17 -0.59
N SER A 85 11.07 -12.66 -0.78
CA SER A 85 11.26 -13.95 -1.45
C SER A 85 10.73 -15.11 -0.61
N ASP A 86 10.41 -16.23 -1.26
CA ASP A 86 9.93 -17.44 -0.59
C ASP A 86 10.93 -17.96 0.46
N GLU A 87 12.24 -17.85 0.16
CA GLU A 87 13.30 -18.23 1.11
C GLU A 87 13.26 -17.33 2.35
N LYS A 88 13.09 -16.01 2.16
CA LYS A 88 13.04 -15.08 3.28
C LYS A 88 11.76 -15.29 4.11
N LEU A 89 10.62 -15.51 3.47
CA LEU A 89 9.38 -15.86 4.15
C LEU A 89 9.52 -17.13 4.98
N ALA A 90 10.13 -18.16 4.41
CA ALA A 90 10.37 -19.44 5.10
C ALA A 90 11.33 -19.26 6.28
N GLN A 91 12.44 -18.54 6.08
CA GLN A 91 13.44 -18.27 7.12
C GLN A 91 12.84 -17.56 8.33
N GLU A 92 11.94 -16.59 8.11
CA GLU A 92 11.34 -15.78 9.17
C GLU A 92 10.00 -16.34 9.68
N GLY A 93 9.51 -17.44 9.11
CA GLY A 93 8.23 -18.04 9.46
C GLY A 93 7.03 -17.13 9.13
N LEU A 94 7.16 -16.32 8.06
CA LEU A 94 6.16 -15.36 7.63
C LEU A 94 5.32 -15.89 6.47
N PHE A 95 4.09 -15.41 6.40
CA PHE A 95 3.22 -15.50 5.24
C PHE A 95 2.93 -14.10 4.72
N GLN A 96 2.88 -13.94 3.38
CA GLN A 96 2.50 -12.66 2.76
C GLN A 96 1.29 -12.83 1.85
N PHE A 97 0.43 -11.81 1.83
CA PHE A 97 -0.73 -11.74 0.97
C PHE A 97 -1.02 -10.31 0.51
N PRO A 98 -1.55 -10.12 -0.71
CA PRO A 98 -1.85 -8.80 -1.25
C PRO A 98 -3.11 -8.19 -0.63
N THR A 99 -3.24 -6.86 -0.64
CA THR A 99 -4.45 -6.17 -0.17
C THR A 99 -5.13 -5.29 -1.20
N VAL A 100 -4.41 -4.34 -1.78
CA VAL A 100 -4.91 -3.43 -2.81
C VAL A 100 -3.88 -3.23 -3.90
N ILE A 101 -4.34 -2.78 -5.06
CA ILE A 101 -3.52 -2.38 -6.19
C ILE A 101 -3.52 -0.86 -6.25
N GLY A 102 -2.35 -0.26 -6.48
CA GLY A 102 -2.22 1.18 -6.63
C GLY A 102 -1.15 1.55 -7.66
N GLY A 103 -1.13 2.82 -8.03
CA GLY A 103 -0.17 3.36 -8.99
C GLY A 103 0.84 4.30 -8.35
N VAL A 104 2.09 4.18 -8.76
CA VAL A 104 3.12 5.18 -8.50
C VAL A 104 3.08 6.20 -9.62
N VAL A 105 2.97 7.48 -9.28
CA VAL A 105 2.91 8.59 -10.22
C VAL A 105 4.09 9.53 -10.07
N LEU A 106 4.44 10.25 -11.13
CA LEU A 106 5.42 11.32 -11.10
C LEU A 106 4.69 12.62 -10.78
N ALA A 107 4.81 13.07 -9.54
CA ALA A 107 4.34 14.37 -9.11
C ALA A 107 5.37 15.44 -9.52
N VAL A 108 4.91 16.56 -10.04
CA VAL A 108 5.75 17.65 -10.56
C VAL A 108 5.29 19.00 -10.02
N ASN A 109 6.25 19.92 -9.90
CA ASN A 109 5.99 21.31 -9.51
C ASN A 109 6.53 22.26 -10.58
N ILE A 110 5.77 22.42 -11.66
CA ILE A 110 6.07 23.33 -12.76
C ILE A 110 4.98 24.38 -12.81
N PRO A 111 5.32 25.70 -12.73
CA PRO A 111 4.32 26.76 -12.72
C PRO A 111 3.37 26.69 -13.92
N GLY A 112 2.06 26.72 -13.65
CA GLY A 112 1.01 26.70 -14.67
C GLY A 112 0.71 25.34 -15.28
N LEU A 113 1.48 24.30 -14.98
CA LEU A 113 1.23 22.95 -15.48
C LEU A 113 0.10 22.27 -14.69
N LYS A 114 -0.85 21.68 -15.42
CA LYS A 114 -1.95 20.89 -14.84
C LYS A 114 -1.65 19.39 -14.91
N SER A 115 -2.32 18.63 -14.05
CA SER A 115 -2.23 17.16 -14.10
C SER A 115 -2.59 16.62 -15.48
N GLY A 116 -1.77 15.69 -15.97
CA GLY A 116 -1.98 15.02 -17.26
C GLY A 116 -1.60 15.83 -18.50
N GLU A 117 -1.08 17.05 -18.37
CA GLU A 117 -0.56 17.83 -19.52
C GLU A 117 0.83 17.37 -19.96
N LEU A 118 1.70 17.04 -19.00
CA LEU A 118 3.06 16.56 -19.27
C LEU A 118 3.07 15.04 -19.49
N VAL A 119 3.67 14.61 -20.58
CA VAL A 119 3.90 13.21 -20.92
C VAL A 119 5.38 12.89 -20.81
N LEU A 120 5.74 11.81 -20.11
CA LEU A 120 7.08 11.26 -20.07
C LEU A 120 7.06 9.81 -20.56
N ASP A 121 8.17 9.33 -21.10
CA ASP A 121 8.41 7.91 -21.33
C ASP A 121 9.43 7.36 -20.32
N GLY A 122 9.54 6.05 -20.26
CA GLY A 122 10.43 5.38 -19.32
C GLY A 122 11.89 5.70 -19.50
N LYS A 123 12.34 5.86 -20.77
CA LYS A 123 13.72 6.24 -21.07
C LYS A 123 14.04 7.63 -20.55
N THR A 124 13.23 8.61 -20.92
CA THR A 124 13.39 10.01 -20.49
C THR A 124 13.33 10.14 -18.97
N LEU A 125 12.39 9.43 -18.32
CA LEU A 125 12.28 9.41 -16.87
C LEU A 125 13.53 8.82 -16.20
N GLY A 126 14.05 7.71 -16.70
CA GLY A 126 15.31 7.14 -16.23
C GLY A 126 16.49 8.11 -16.40
N ASP A 127 16.57 8.80 -17.53
CA ASP A 127 17.62 9.77 -17.82
C ASP A 127 17.53 11.02 -16.90
N ILE A 128 16.33 11.42 -16.49
CA ILE A 128 16.12 12.45 -15.45
C ILE A 128 16.72 11.98 -14.11
N TYR A 129 16.37 10.77 -13.66
CA TYR A 129 16.84 10.23 -12.37
C TYR A 129 18.32 9.83 -12.39
N LEU A 130 18.92 9.60 -13.55
CA LEU A 130 20.37 9.46 -13.75
C LEU A 130 21.10 10.81 -13.73
N GLY A 131 20.39 11.95 -13.80
CA GLY A 131 20.98 13.28 -13.85
C GLY A 131 21.50 13.68 -15.23
N LYS A 132 21.09 12.98 -16.28
CA LYS A 132 21.46 13.28 -17.69
C LYS A 132 20.59 14.42 -18.24
N ILE A 133 19.30 14.37 -18.00
CA ILE A 133 18.34 15.44 -18.32
C ILE A 133 18.19 16.32 -17.09
N LYS A 134 18.57 17.60 -17.23
CA LYS A 134 18.68 18.53 -16.10
C LYS A 134 17.67 19.67 -16.13
N LYS A 135 16.99 19.87 -17.25
CA LYS A 135 16.03 20.98 -17.44
C LYS A 135 14.74 20.49 -18.05
N TRP A 136 13.64 21.18 -17.73
CA TRP A 136 12.32 20.84 -18.25
C TRP A 136 12.16 21.09 -19.74
N ASP A 137 12.90 22.06 -20.33
CA ASP A 137 12.92 22.35 -21.77
C ASP A 137 13.90 21.49 -22.57
N ASP A 138 14.43 20.40 -21.99
CA ASP A 138 15.29 19.46 -22.71
C ASP A 138 14.58 18.89 -23.94
N GLU A 139 15.33 18.71 -25.03
CA GLU A 139 14.82 18.24 -26.31
C GLU A 139 14.08 16.88 -26.20
N ALA A 140 14.56 15.97 -25.34
CA ALA A 140 13.94 14.68 -25.14
C ALA A 140 12.53 14.81 -24.52
N ILE A 141 12.34 15.76 -23.60
CA ILE A 141 11.01 16.05 -23.02
C ILE A 141 10.14 16.79 -24.05
N ALA A 142 10.69 17.77 -24.74
CA ALA A 142 9.96 18.56 -25.73
C ALA A 142 9.37 17.69 -26.86
N LYS A 143 10.10 16.69 -27.34
CA LYS A 143 9.66 15.74 -28.37
C LYS A 143 8.42 14.94 -27.95
N LEU A 144 8.29 14.60 -26.68
CA LEU A 144 7.14 13.90 -26.12
C LEU A 144 5.92 14.81 -25.93
N ASN A 145 6.13 16.14 -25.95
CA ASN A 145 5.14 17.15 -25.59
C ASN A 145 5.02 18.26 -26.66
N PRO A 146 4.69 17.93 -27.93
CA PRO A 146 4.57 18.92 -28.96
C PRO A 146 3.50 19.95 -28.59
N GLY A 147 3.86 21.25 -28.66
CA GLY A 147 2.96 22.34 -28.31
C GLY A 147 2.91 22.73 -26.84
N LEU A 148 3.46 21.95 -25.94
CA LEU A 148 3.57 22.30 -24.53
C LEU A 148 4.83 23.15 -24.31
N LYS A 149 4.64 24.39 -23.81
CA LYS A 149 5.76 25.29 -23.49
C LYS A 149 6.25 24.98 -22.08
N LEU A 150 7.41 24.34 -21.98
CA LEU A 150 8.08 24.07 -20.72
C LEU A 150 9.13 25.13 -20.40
N PRO A 151 9.31 25.53 -19.14
CA PRO A 151 10.27 26.55 -18.77
C PRO A 151 11.71 26.00 -18.84
N SER A 152 12.66 26.89 -19.16
CA SER A 152 14.09 26.60 -19.01
C SER A 152 14.47 26.62 -17.53
N GLN A 153 13.94 25.66 -16.78
CA GLN A 153 14.10 25.51 -15.34
C GLN A 153 14.80 24.19 -15.01
N ASN A 154 15.71 24.23 -14.05
CA ASN A 154 16.36 23.00 -13.57
C ASN A 154 15.34 22.05 -12.94
N ILE A 155 15.50 20.76 -13.21
CA ILE A 155 14.71 19.70 -12.59
C ILE A 155 15.30 19.41 -11.20
N ALA A 156 14.51 19.61 -10.15
CA ALA A 156 14.84 19.21 -8.79
C ALA A 156 14.32 17.79 -8.55
N VAL A 157 15.20 16.81 -8.65
CA VAL A 157 14.84 15.40 -8.44
C VAL A 157 14.66 15.12 -6.96
N VAL A 158 13.53 14.52 -6.59
CA VAL A 158 13.21 14.08 -5.23
C VAL A 158 13.05 12.56 -5.21
N ARG A 159 13.69 11.92 -4.25
CA ARG A 159 13.69 10.45 -4.11
C ARG A 159 13.54 10.06 -2.65
N ARG A 160 13.23 8.79 -2.36
CA ARG A 160 13.08 8.29 -1.00
C ARG A 160 14.44 8.18 -0.28
N ALA A 161 14.44 8.52 1.01
CA ALA A 161 15.60 8.38 1.89
C ALA A 161 15.50 7.16 2.81
N ASP A 162 14.32 6.57 2.93
CA ASP A 162 14.03 5.37 3.74
C ASP A 162 14.01 4.10 2.86
N GLY A 163 13.98 2.94 3.50
CA GLY A 163 13.75 1.65 2.83
C GLY A 163 12.29 1.54 2.38
N SER A 164 12.06 1.78 1.10
CA SER A 164 10.76 2.09 0.51
C SER A 164 10.30 1.05 -0.50
N GLY A 165 9.11 0.48 -0.30
CA GLY A 165 8.45 -0.34 -1.31
C GLY A 165 8.07 0.46 -2.56
N THR A 166 7.65 1.72 -2.40
CA THR A 166 7.40 2.63 -3.55
C THR A 166 8.67 2.82 -4.39
N SER A 167 9.85 2.93 -3.75
CA SER A 167 11.14 2.93 -4.47
C SER A 167 11.42 1.61 -5.17
N PHE A 168 11.12 0.48 -4.54
CA PHE A 168 11.26 -0.83 -5.17
C PHE A 168 10.43 -0.91 -6.46
N VAL A 169 9.16 -0.52 -6.42
CA VAL A 169 8.27 -0.51 -7.59
C VAL A 169 8.79 0.44 -8.66
N PHE A 170 9.16 1.66 -8.29
CA PHE A 170 9.67 2.68 -9.21
C PHE A 170 10.99 2.24 -9.87
N THR A 171 11.95 1.74 -9.09
CA THR A 171 13.24 1.28 -9.62
C THR A 171 13.12 0.00 -10.44
N SER A 172 12.16 -0.87 -10.12
CA SER A 172 11.82 -2.04 -10.96
C SER A 172 11.34 -1.61 -12.35
N TYR A 173 10.45 -0.61 -12.39
CA TYR A 173 10.03 -0.04 -13.67
C TYR A 173 11.18 0.57 -14.44
N LEU A 174 12.00 1.44 -13.81
CA LEU A 174 13.14 2.07 -14.47
C LEU A 174 14.13 1.05 -15.03
N ALA A 175 14.40 -0.04 -14.31
CA ALA A 175 15.28 -1.11 -14.76
C ALA A 175 14.75 -1.86 -15.99
N LYS A 176 13.43 -1.87 -16.22
CA LYS A 176 12.81 -2.47 -17.41
C LYS A 176 12.87 -1.58 -18.64
N VAL A 177 12.86 -0.25 -18.46
CA VAL A 177 12.67 0.72 -19.55
C VAL A 177 13.91 1.58 -19.83
N ASN A 178 14.95 1.48 -19.01
CA ASN A 178 16.21 2.20 -19.17
C ASN A 178 17.37 1.27 -18.83
N GLU A 179 18.13 0.89 -19.87
CA GLU A 179 19.23 -0.08 -19.73
C GLU A 179 20.38 0.47 -18.86
N GLU A 180 20.67 1.77 -18.97
CA GLU A 180 21.72 2.39 -18.14
C GLU A 180 21.33 2.39 -16.66
N TRP A 181 20.05 2.66 -16.35
CA TRP A 181 19.53 2.51 -14.99
C TRP A 181 19.69 1.07 -14.48
N LYS A 182 19.27 0.10 -15.29
CA LYS A 182 19.38 -1.32 -14.95
C LYS A 182 20.81 -1.73 -14.59
N ASN A 183 21.79 -1.29 -15.39
CA ASN A 183 23.18 -1.69 -15.23
C ASN A 183 23.92 -0.94 -14.11
N ASN A 184 23.57 0.33 -13.87
CA ASN A 184 24.32 1.19 -12.95
C ASN A 184 23.67 1.38 -11.58
N VAL A 185 22.34 1.24 -11.49
CA VAL A 185 21.57 1.47 -10.26
C VAL A 185 20.77 0.23 -9.85
N GLY A 186 20.01 -0.35 -10.78
CA GLY A 186 19.22 -1.56 -10.56
C GLY A 186 17.90 -1.30 -9.80
N THR A 187 17.41 -2.34 -9.14
CA THR A 187 16.15 -2.41 -8.43
C THR A 187 16.36 -2.64 -6.95
N GLY A 188 15.60 -1.92 -6.11
CA GLY A 188 15.65 -2.15 -4.65
C GLY A 188 14.80 -1.17 -3.86
N SER A 189 14.45 -1.55 -2.64
CA SER A 189 13.82 -0.66 -1.65
C SER A 189 14.77 0.45 -1.19
N THR A 190 16.06 0.23 -1.35
CA THR A 190 17.15 1.18 -1.18
C THR A 190 18.15 0.94 -2.28
N VAL A 191 18.47 1.97 -3.03
CA VAL A 191 19.48 1.93 -4.10
C VAL A 191 20.49 3.06 -3.93
N LYS A 192 21.62 2.98 -4.62
CA LYS A 192 22.59 4.08 -4.68
C LYS A 192 22.08 5.12 -5.68
N TRP A 193 21.29 6.06 -5.20
CA TRP A 193 20.72 7.11 -6.04
C TRP A 193 21.81 7.97 -6.66
N PRO A 194 21.81 8.17 -7.99
CA PRO A 194 22.79 9.03 -8.66
C PRO A 194 22.69 10.49 -8.22
N ILE A 195 21.46 10.99 -8.07
CA ILE A 195 21.14 12.37 -7.70
C ILE A 195 19.88 12.42 -6.85
N GLY A 196 19.50 13.58 -6.40
CA GLY A 196 18.20 13.89 -5.81
C GLY A 196 18.22 14.12 -4.30
N LEU A 197 17.23 14.88 -3.86
CA LEU A 197 16.97 15.15 -2.45
C LEU A 197 16.14 14.00 -1.85
N GLY A 198 16.50 13.59 -0.64
CA GLY A 198 15.84 12.49 0.04
C GLY A 198 14.67 12.92 0.92
N GLY A 199 13.47 12.42 0.66
CA GLY A 199 12.29 12.55 1.49
C GLY A 199 11.92 11.22 2.17
N LYS A 200 11.41 11.27 3.40
CA LYS A 200 10.95 10.09 4.13
C LYS A 200 9.46 9.87 3.87
N GLY A 201 9.07 8.67 3.47
CA GLY A 201 7.69 8.32 3.18
C GLY A 201 7.16 8.96 1.89
N ASN A 202 5.96 8.55 1.47
CA ASN A 202 5.25 9.21 0.37
C ASN A 202 4.88 10.66 0.71
N ASP A 203 4.49 10.90 1.95
CA ASP A 203 4.21 12.23 2.50
C ASP A 203 5.41 13.18 2.43
N GLY A 204 6.62 12.70 2.78
CA GLY A 204 7.85 13.48 2.67
C GLY A 204 8.19 13.84 1.22
N ILE A 205 7.99 12.92 0.26
CA ILE A 205 8.17 13.24 -1.16
C ILE A 205 7.13 14.28 -1.62
N ALA A 206 5.86 14.09 -1.29
CA ALA A 206 4.80 15.03 -1.64
C ALA A 206 5.09 16.44 -1.10
N ALA A 207 5.54 16.56 0.15
CA ALA A 207 5.91 17.82 0.77
C ALA A 207 7.10 18.51 0.08
N PHE A 208 8.12 17.75 -0.34
CA PHE A 208 9.24 18.30 -1.09
C PHE A 208 8.82 18.78 -2.48
N VAL A 209 8.05 17.98 -3.22
CA VAL A 209 7.56 18.38 -4.55
C VAL A 209 6.73 19.66 -4.46
N GLN A 210 5.84 19.75 -3.46
CA GLN A 210 5.01 20.94 -3.28
C GLN A 210 5.82 22.22 -3.05
N ARG A 211 6.94 22.12 -2.35
CA ARG A 211 7.76 23.28 -1.92
C ARG A 211 8.86 23.66 -2.89
N LEU A 212 9.35 22.72 -3.69
CA LEU A 212 10.51 22.94 -4.56
C LEU A 212 10.07 23.25 -5.99
N PRO A 213 10.26 24.48 -6.48
CA PRO A 213 9.98 24.81 -7.87
C PRO A 213 10.81 23.93 -8.83
N GLY A 214 10.17 23.39 -9.87
CA GLY A 214 10.82 22.50 -10.84
C GLY A 214 11.01 21.06 -10.34
N ALA A 215 10.44 20.69 -9.19
CA ALA A 215 10.59 19.35 -8.63
C ALA A 215 9.87 18.28 -9.45
N ILE A 216 10.45 17.08 -9.43
CA ILE A 216 9.83 15.81 -9.79
C ILE A 216 10.07 14.79 -8.66
N GLY A 217 9.04 14.09 -8.25
CA GLY A 217 9.11 13.02 -7.26
C GLY A 217 8.10 11.91 -7.57
N TYR A 218 8.41 10.69 -7.17
CA TYR A 218 7.50 9.56 -7.31
C TYR A 218 6.76 9.31 -5.99
N VAL A 219 5.44 9.21 -6.07
CA VAL A 219 4.55 8.95 -4.93
C VAL A 219 3.44 8.00 -5.35
N GLU A 220 2.82 7.33 -4.38
CA GLU A 220 1.54 6.66 -4.63
C GLU A 220 0.47 7.73 -4.97
N TYR A 221 -0.46 7.38 -5.86
CA TYR A 221 -1.38 8.31 -6.53
C TYR A 221 -2.27 9.10 -5.56
N ALA A 222 -2.77 8.48 -4.49
CA ALA A 222 -3.59 9.17 -3.50
C ALA A 222 -2.85 10.36 -2.86
N TYR A 223 -1.53 10.25 -2.67
CA TYR A 223 -0.74 11.37 -2.13
C TYR A 223 -0.66 12.55 -3.08
N ALA A 224 -0.53 12.32 -4.39
CA ALA A 224 -0.56 13.39 -5.37
C ALA A 224 -1.91 14.11 -5.34
N LYS A 225 -3.01 13.37 -5.30
CA LYS A 225 -4.38 13.92 -5.24
C LYS A 225 -4.65 14.68 -3.95
N GLN A 226 -4.35 14.09 -2.80
CA GLN A 226 -4.61 14.69 -1.48
C GLN A 226 -3.79 15.98 -1.24
N ASN A 227 -2.62 16.09 -1.87
CA ASN A 227 -1.77 17.28 -1.78
C ASN A 227 -1.93 18.24 -2.97
N ASN A 228 -2.91 18.01 -3.86
CA ASN A 228 -3.16 18.81 -5.06
C ASN A 228 -1.90 19.01 -5.93
N LEU A 229 -1.08 17.97 -6.03
CA LEU A 229 0.11 18.01 -6.89
C LEU A 229 -0.25 17.68 -8.33
N ALA A 230 0.33 18.40 -9.28
CA ALA A 230 0.27 18.01 -10.67
C ALA A 230 1.07 16.71 -10.89
N TYR A 231 0.55 15.82 -11.73
CA TYR A 231 1.19 14.57 -12.09
C TYR A 231 1.20 14.35 -13.59
N THR A 232 2.14 13.51 -14.06
CA THR A 232 2.35 13.26 -15.48
C THR A 232 1.49 12.13 -16.01
N LYS A 233 1.30 12.08 -17.34
CA LYS A 233 1.05 10.83 -18.06
C LYS A 233 2.36 10.10 -18.30
N LEU A 234 2.27 8.81 -18.56
CA LEU A 234 3.41 7.99 -18.99
C LEU A 234 3.07 7.27 -20.29
N ILE A 235 4.08 7.12 -21.15
CA ILE A 235 3.96 6.21 -22.29
C ILE A 235 3.98 4.77 -21.77
N SER A 236 2.94 4.00 -22.08
CA SER A 236 2.79 2.59 -21.68
C SER A 236 3.68 1.65 -22.48
N ALA A 237 3.72 0.38 -22.07
CA ALA A 237 4.41 -0.68 -22.80
C ALA A 237 3.87 -0.87 -24.24
N ASP A 238 2.65 -0.42 -24.53
CA ASP A 238 2.04 -0.43 -25.85
C ASP A 238 2.29 0.87 -26.66
N GLY A 239 3.14 1.78 -26.14
CA GLY A 239 3.57 2.99 -26.83
C GLY A 239 2.54 4.12 -26.84
N LYS A 240 1.55 4.10 -25.97
CA LYS A 240 0.50 5.12 -25.86
C LYS A 240 0.60 5.90 -24.55
N PRO A 241 0.29 7.23 -24.54
CA PRO A 241 0.21 7.99 -23.31
C PRO A 241 -1.01 7.54 -22.47
N VAL A 242 -0.77 7.18 -21.22
CA VAL A 242 -1.78 6.69 -20.28
C VAL A 242 -1.84 7.63 -19.07
N SER A 243 -3.04 7.84 -18.54
CA SER A 243 -3.27 8.58 -17.29
C SER A 243 -3.32 7.61 -16.10
N PRO A 244 -2.86 8.03 -14.91
CA PRO A 244 -3.05 7.24 -13.72
C PRO A 244 -4.52 7.33 -13.28
N THR A 245 -5.18 6.19 -13.26
CA THR A 245 -6.55 6.04 -12.78
C THR A 245 -6.68 4.68 -12.11
N GLU A 246 -7.64 4.53 -11.21
CA GLU A 246 -7.94 3.25 -10.57
C GLU A 246 -8.16 2.14 -11.60
N GLU A 247 -8.94 2.42 -12.65
CA GLU A 247 -9.18 1.48 -13.77
C GLU A 247 -7.87 1.06 -14.45
N ASN A 248 -6.96 2.00 -14.70
CA ASN A 248 -5.69 1.73 -15.39
C ASN A 248 -4.68 0.97 -14.51
N PHE A 249 -4.80 1.08 -13.18
CA PHE A 249 -4.10 0.22 -12.24
C PHE A 249 -4.67 -1.22 -12.28
N ALA A 250 -5.99 -1.36 -12.30
CA ALA A 250 -6.65 -2.66 -12.48
C ALA A 250 -6.28 -3.31 -13.82
N ASN A 251 -6.20 -2.53 -14.91
CA ASN A 251 -5.80 -3.01 -16.23
C ASN A 251 -4.39 -3.60 -16.22
N ALA A 252 -3.44 -3.01 -15.49
CA ALA A 252 -2.10 -3.55 -15.36
C ALA A 252 -2.05 -4.92 -14.65
N ALA A 253 -3.05 -5.25 -13.85
CA ALA A 253 -3.15 -6.52 -13.13
C ALA A 253 -3.88 -7.63 -13.90
N LYS A 254 -4.54 -7.32 -15.03
CA LYS A 254 -5.36 -8.27 -15.79
C LYS A 254 -4.58 -9.49 -16.30
N GLY A 255 -3.28 -9.32 -16.61
CA GLY A 255 -2.42 -10.39 -17.11
C GLY A 255 -1.71 -11.19 -16.01
N ALA A 256 -1.91 -10.87 -14.75
CA ALA A 256 -1.21 -11.50 -13.64
C ALA A 256 -1.73 -12.92 -13.36
N ASP A 257 -0.82 -13.88 -13.20
CA ASP A 257 -1.16 -15.27 -12.83
C ASP A 257 -1.04 -15.48 -11.32
N TRP A 258 -2.08 -15.06 -10.61
CA TRP A 258 -2.17 -15.13 -9.16
C TRP A 258 -2.18 -16.57 -8.60
N SER A 259 -2.43 -17.57 -9.43
CA SER A 259 -2.40 -18.98 -9.01
C SER A 259 -0.98 -19.48 -8.72
N LYS A 260 0.03 -18.84 -9.30
CA LYS A 260 1.44 -19.19 -9.11
C LYS A 260 2.06 -18.54 -7.89
N THR A 261 1.77 -17.26 -7.70
CA THR A 261 2.28 -16.48 -6.56
C THR A 261 1.46 -15.22 -6.36
N PHE A 262 1.35 -14.77 -5.11
CA PHE A 262 0.80 -13.45 -4.79
C PHE A 262 1.78 -12.30 -5.12
N ALA A 263 3.07 -12.58 -5.23
CA ALA A 263 4.12 -11.60 -5.51
C ALA A 263 4.22 -11.30 -7.02
N GLN A 264 3.12 -10.78 -7.61
CA GLN A 264 3.08 -10.40 -9.02
C GLN A 264 3.84 -9.11 -9.28
N ASP A 265 4.64 -9.07 -10.32
CA ASP A 265 5.26 -7.85 -10.83
C ASP A 265 4.32 -7.19 -11.85
N LEU A 266 3.67 -6.11 -11.45
CA LEU A 266 2.70 -5.37 -12.26
C LEU A 266 3.33 -4.17 -13.00
N THR A 267 4.65 -4.00 -12.94
CA THR A 267 5.33 -2.89 -13.63
C THR A 267 5.49 -3.17 -15.12
N ASN A 268 5.28 -2.14 -15.93
CA ASN A 268 5.44 -2.15 -17.39
C ASN A 268 4.67 -3.28 -18.10
N GLN A 269 3.46 -3.57 -17.61
CA GLN A 269 2.59 -4.57 -18.23
C GLN A 269 2.02 -4.07 -19.54
N LYS A 270 1.90 -4.97 -20.53
CA LYS A 270 1.13 -4.73 -21.75
C LYS A 270 -0.36 -4.83 -21.44
N GLY A 271 -1.15 -4.11 -22.20
CA GLY A 271 -2.60 -4.12 -22.09
C GLY A 271 -3.18 -2.72 -22.28
N GLU A 272 -4.44 -2.69 -22.70
CA GLU A 272 -5.14 -1.44 -22.95
C GLU A 272 -5.10 -0.55 -21.70
N ASP A 273 -4.56 0.64 -21.87
CA ASP A 273 -4.43 1.67 -20.82
C ASP A 273 -3.78 1.21 -19.50
N ALA A 274 -2.99 0.11 -19.50
CA ALA A 274 -2.29 -0.35 -18.33
C ALA A 274 -1.29 0.71 -17.83
N TRP A 275 -1.46 1.15 -16.58
CA TRP A 275 -0.54 2.11 -15.96
C TRP A 275 0.84 1.48 -15.73
N PRO A 276 1.94 2.09 -16.23
CA PRO A 276 3.24 1.44 -16.24
C PRO A 276 3.86 1.17 -14.87
N ILE A 277 3.52 1.95 -13.85
CA ILE A 277 4.14 1.84 -12.52
C ILE A 277 3.05 1.43 -11.51
N THR A 278 2.54 0.21 -11.69
CA THR A 278 1.50 -0.37 -10.85
C THR A 278 2.10 -1.44 -9.92
N SER A 279 1.57 -1.54 -8.73
CA SER A 279 1.92 -2.59 -7.77
C SER A 279 0.76 -2.94 -6.85
N THR A 280 0.82 -4.14 -6.28
CA THR A 280 0.11 -4.46 -5.04
C THR A 280 0.94 -4.09 -3.82
N THR A 281 0.26 -3.90 -2.69
CA THR A 281 0.90 -3.88 -1.37
C THR A 281 0.57 -5.17 -0.63
N PHE A 282 1.50 -5.64 0.20
CA PHE A 282 1.42 -6.94 0.87
C PHE A 282 1.39 -6.78 2.37
N ILE A 283 0.61 -7.63 3.03
CA ILE A 283 0.66 -7.84 4.48
C ILE A 283 1.56 -9.02 4.77
N LEU A 284 2.35 -8.87 5.81
CA LEU A 284 3.22 -9.88 6.40
C LEU A 284 2.69 -10.26 7.78
N ILE A 285 2.51 -11.54 8.00
CA ILE A 285 2.01 -12.11 9.27
C ILE A 285 2.78 -13.38 9.59
N HIS A 286 3.00 -13.67 10.88
CA HIS A 286 3.61 -14.96 11.27
C HIS A 286 2.67 -16.13 10.95
N LYS A 287 3.23 -17.23 10.44
CA LYS A 287 2.46 -18.47 10.20
C LYS A 287 2.01 -19.10 11.51
N ASP A 288 2.91 -19.16 12.48
CA ASP A 288 2.66 -19.69 13.82
C ASP A 288 2.32 -18.54 14.77
N GLN A 289 1.05 -18.42 15.11
CA GLN A 289 0.54 -17.34 15.91
C GLN A 289 0.70 -17.65 17.42
N LYS A 290 1.66 -16.96 18.06
CA LYS A 290 1.85 -17.03 19.52
C LYS A 290 0.72 -16.37 20.31
N LYS A 291 -0.01 -15.46 19.67
CA LYS A 291 -1.21 -14.79 20.18
C LYS A 291 -2.35 -15.01 19.19
N PRO A 292 -3.00 -16.20 19.24
CA PRO A 292 -3.97 -16.60 18.22
C PRO A 292 -5.18 -15.67 18.13
N GLU A 293 -5.59 -15.03 19.23
CA GLU A 293 -6.66 -14.03 19.24
C GLU A 293 -6.30 -12.82 18.39
N GLN A 294 -5.09 -12.29 18.54
CA GLN A 294 -4.59 -11.16 17.73
C GLN A 294 -4.45 -11.55 16.25
N GLY A 295 -3.89 -12.73 15.97
CA GLY A 295 -3.80 -13.23 14.60
C GLY A 295 -5.17 -13.38 13.95
N THR A 296 -6.16 -13.90 14.67
CA THR A 296 -7.54 -13.99 14.19
C THR A 296 -8.14 -12.62 13.88
N GLU A 297 -7.93 -11.65 14.75
CA GLU A 297 -8.44 -10.28 14.52
C GLU A 297 -7.74 -9.60 13.33
N VAL A 298 -6.45 -9.83 13.08
CA VAL A 298 -5.78 -9.36 11.86
C VAL A 298 -6.47 -9.93 10.62
N LEU A 299 -6.75 -11.24 10.59
CA LEU A 299 -7.42 -11.86 9.43
C LEU A 299 -8.85 -11.35 9.26
N LYS A 300 -9.61 -11.14 10.34
CA LYS A 300 -10.95 -10.55 10.29
C LYS A 300 -10.93 -9.13 9.73
N PHE A 301 -9.96 -8.30 10.14
CA PHE A 301 -9.80 -6.95 9.61
C PHE A 301 -9.58 -6.94 8.10
N PHE A 302 -8.67 -7.77 7.60
CA PHE A 302 -8.42 -7.83 6.15
C PHE A 302 -9.54 -8.53 5.38
N ASP A 303 -10.24 -9.51 5.96
CA ASP A 303 -11.44 -10.09 5.35
C ASP A 303 -12.57 -9.05 5.23
N TRP A 304 -12.78 -8.24 6.27
CA TRP A 304 -13.68 -7.10 6.22
C TRP A 304 -13.25 -6.08 5.16
N ALA A 305 -11.96 -5.78 5.08
CA ALA A 305 -11.39 -4.86 4.08
C ALA A 305 -11.67 -5.32 2.65
N TYR A 306 -11.55 -6.61 2.35
CA TYR A 306 -11.89 -7.14 1.03
C TYR A 306 -13.38 -7.08 0.70
N LYS A 307 -14.27 -7.23 1.69
CA LYS A 307 -15.73 -7.24 1.50
C LYS A 307 -16.30 -5.83 1.50
N THR A 308 -16.08 -5.12 2.58
CA THR A 308 -16.72 -3.82 2.88
C THR A 308 -15.81 -2.66 2.52
N GLY A 309 -14.50 -2.83 2.71
CA GLY A 309 -13.50 -1.79 2.45
C GLY A 309 -13.18 -1.57 0.97
N ALA A 310 -13.58 -2.47 0.07
CA ALA A 310 -13.29 -2.39 -1.37
C ALA A 310 -13.77 -1.06 -1.97
N LYS A 311 -15.03 -0.66 -1.70
CA LYS A 311 -15.53 0.63 -2.17
C LYS A 311 -14.70 1.80 -1.67
N GLN A 312 -14.28 1.77 -0.41
CA GLN A 312 -13.46 2.85 0.18
C GLN A 312 -12.07 2.92 -0.46
N ALA A 313 -11.50 1.77 -0.86
CA ALA A 313 -10.27 1.74 -1.61
C ALA A 313 -10.44 2.42 -2.98
N ASN A 314 -11.49 2.08 -3.71
CA ASN A 314 -11.79 2.69 -5.02
C ASN A 314 -12.09 4.20 -4.90
N ASP A 315 -12.77 4.63 -3.84
CA ASP A 315 -13.02 6.07 -3.56
C ASP A 315 -11.70 6.85 -3.30
N LEU A 316 -10.61 6.15 -2.95
CA LEU A 316 -9.25 6.68 -2.77
C LEU A 316 -8.32 6.36 -3.95
N ASP A 317 -8.89 5.93 -5.08
CA ASP A 317 -8.18 5.58 -6.32
C ASP A 317 -7.24 4.35 -6.22
N TYR A 318 -7.45 3.47 -5.23
CA TYR A 318 -6.85 2.14 -5.24
C TYR A 318 -7.78 1.15 -5.93
N ALA A 319 -7.24 0.28 -6.75
CA ALA A 319 -8.03 -0.81 -7.31
C ALA A 319 -8.13 -1.99 -6.33
N SER A 320 -9.34 -2.53 -6.19
CA SER A 320 -9.57 -3.74 -5.41
C SER A 320 -8.97 -4.96 -6.10
N LEU A 321 -8.60 -5.97 -5.31
CA LEU A 321 -8.22 -7.26 -5.86
C LEU A 321 -9.43 -7.94 -6.53
N PRO A 322 -9.21 -8.71 -7.62
CA PRO A 322 -10.26 -9.57 -8.17
C PRO A 322 -10.79 -10.56 -7.12
N ASP A 323 -12.10 -10.84 -7.13
CA ASP A 323 -12.73 -11.78 -6.18
C ASP A 323 -12.04 -13.15 -6.16
N SER A 324 -11.62 -13.64 -7.33
CA SER A 324 -10.88 -14.90 -7.43
C SER A 324 -9.55 -14.89 -6.68
N VAL A 325 -8.89 -13.74 -6.60
CA VAL A 325 -7.63 -13.58 -5.83
C VAL A 325 -7.94 -13.54 -4.35
N VAL A 326 -8.99 -12.83 -3.94
CA VAL A 326 -9.45 -12.79 -2.54
C VAL A 326 -9.79 -14.19 -2.03
N GLU A 327 -10.48 -15.02 -2.82
CA GLU A 327 -10.77 -16.41 -2.44
C GLU A 327 -9.49 -17.26 -2.32
N GLN A 328 -8.50 -17.06 -3.18
CA GLN A 328 -7.19 -17.72 -3.04
C GLN A 328 -6.47 -17.29 -1.76
N VAL A 329 -6.52 -16.00 -1.41
CA VAL A 329 -5.95 -15.49 -0.15
C VAL A 329 -6.62 -16.14 1.05
N ARG A 330 -7.97 -16.22 1.09
CA ARG A 330 -8.72 -16.88 2.17
C ARG A 330 -8.36 -18.35 2.30
N ALA A 331 -8.25 -19.08 1.18
CA ALA A 331 -7.82 -20.46 1.17
C ALA A 331 -6.40 -20.64 1.71
N ALA A 332 -5.51 -19.72 1.34
CA ALA A 332 -4.13 -19.72 1.81
C ALA A 332 -4.01 -19.40 3.31
N TRP A 333 -4.87 -18.55 3.87
CA TRP A 333 -4.90 -18.30 5.32
C TRP A 333 -5.23 -19.56 6.10
N LYS A 334 -6.25 -20.34 5.67
CA LYS A 334 -6.65 -21.63 6.31
C LYS A 334 -5.48 -22.62 6.35
N THR A 335 -4.66 -22.63 5.33
CA THR A 335 -3.55 -23.58 5.23
C THR A 335 -2.31 -23.13 6.01
N ASN A 336 -2.00 -21.82 5.98
CA ASN A 336 -0.71 -21.30 6.41
C ASN A 336 -0.70 -20.63 7.79
N ILE A 337 -1.84 -20.13 8.30
CA ILE A 337 -1.87 -19.36 9.54
C ILE A 337 -2.57 -20.17 10.63
N LYS A 338 -1.81 -20.55 11.65
CA LYS A 338 -2.25 -21.50 12.68
C LYS A 338 -1.83 -21.04 14.07
N ASP A 339 -2.51 -21.56 15.08
CA ASP A 339 -2.06 -21.46 16.47
C ASP A 339 -0.95 -22.47 16.78
N SER A 340 -0.42 -22.44 18.00
CA SER A 340 0.63 -23.35 18.46
C SER A 340 0.23 -24.85 18.50
N SER A 341 -1.06 -25.15 18.41
CA SER A 341 -1.58 -26.53 18.32
C SER A 341 -1.71 -27.01 16.88
N GLY A 342 -1.46 -26.14 15.90
CA GLY A 342 -1.63 -26.41 14.47
C GLY A 342 -3.06 -26.19 13.96
N LYS A 343 -3.95 -25.62 14.77
CA LYS A 343 -5.33 -25.30 14.37
C LYS A 343 -5.35 -24.02 13.52
N PRO A 344 -5.99 -24.02 12.34
CA PRO A 344 -6.17 -22.82 11.53
C PRO A 344 -6.93 -21.72 12.28
N LEU A 345 -6.52 -20.45 12.04
CA LEU A 345 -7.18 -19.29 12.66
C LEU A 345 -8.33 -18.71 11.81
N TYR A 346 -8.46 -19.16 10.55
CA TYR A 346 -9.48 -18.67 9.62
C TYR A 346 -10.33 -19.81 9.06
#